data_5dbd195d9bd7b811255c9460438447a0
#
_entry.id   5dbd195d9bd7b811255c9460438447a0
#
_cell.length_a   1.000
_cell.length_b   1.000
_cell.length_c   1.000
_cell.angle_alpha   90.00
_cell.angle_beta   90.00
_cell.angle_gamma   90.00
#
_symmetry.space_group_name_H-M   'P 1'
#
loop_
_entity.id
_entity.type
_entity.pdbx_description
1 polymer ?
#
loop_
_entity_poly.entity_id
_entity_poly.type
_entity_poly.pdbx_seq_one_letter_code
_entity_poly.pdbx_strand_id
1 'polypeptide(L)'
;MSARSTSFRISEQARARLAEQAARQGVSATALLERLILEGVDALEHPGVVFRGLPHDRRAALAAGPDVWEVIARLRELEGDEEQRIATLAAESDLHPREIRLALDYAAAHPDDIQTRIECNEAEAAASRQAAQQRAALLR
;
A
#
# COMPACT_ATOMS: atom_id res chain seq x y z
N MET A 1 -19.50 2.01 4.93
CA MET A 1 -20.06 1.30 6.09
C MET A 1 -20.17 2.25 7.25
N SER A 2 -21.27 2.18 7.99
CA SER A 2 -21.40 2.97 9.22
C SER A 2 -20.63 2.31 10.36
N ALA A 3 -19.96 3.11 11.17
CA ALA A 3 -19.30 2.64 12.38
C ALA A 3 -20.34 2.18 13.41
N ARG A 4 -20.05 1.07 14.06
CA ARG A 4 -20.85 0.58 15.19
C ARG A 4 -20.04 0.66 16.47
N SER A 5 -20.69 0.99 17.57
CA SER A 5 -20.02 0.96 18.86
C SER A 5 -19.76 -0.50 19.25
N THR A 6 -18.50 -0.79 19.56
CA THR A 6 -18.05 -2.11 20.02
C THR A 6 -17.15 -1.90 21.23
N SER A 7 -17.29 -2.75 22.22
CA SER A 7 -16.50 -2.66 23.45
C SER A 7 -15.64 -3.90 23.65
N PHE A 8 -14.36 -3.68 23.87
CA PHE A 8 -13.38 -4.71 24.21
C PHE A 8 -12.65 -4.34 25.48
N ARG A 9 -12.31 -5.35 26.27
CA ARG A 9 -11.37 -5.18 27.39
C ARG A 9 -9.95 -5.39 26.88
N ILE A 10 -9.11 -4.40 27.07
CA ILE A 10 -7.68 -4.47 26.77
C ILE A 10 -6.87 -4.19 28.02
N SER A 11 -5.63 -4.69 28.07
CA SER A 11 -4.75 -4.46 29.22
C SER A 11 -4.40 -2.98 29.32
N GLU A 12 -4.04 -2.55 30.53
CA GLU A 12 -3.57 -1.19 30.77
C GLU A 12 -2.31 -0.88 29.96
N GLN A 13 -1.43 -1.87 29.81
CA GLN A 13 -0.24 -1.75 28.97
C GLN A 13 -0.59 -1.47 27.50
N ALA A 14 -1.53 -2.23 26.93
CA ALA A 14 -1.96 -2.05 25.53
C ALA A 14 -2.58 -0.65 25.34
N ARG A 15 -3.42 -0.25 26.29
CA ARG A 15 -4.07 1.07 26.27
C ARG A 15 -3.06 2.21 26.34
N ALA A 16 -2.08 2.12 27.24
CA ALA A 16 -1.05 3.14 27.40
C ALA A 16 -0.18 3.27 26.16
N ARG A 17 0.23 2.15 25.58
CA ARG A 17 1.03 2.13 24.34
C ARG A 17 0.25 2.68 23.15
N LEU A 18 -1.02 2.37 23.03
CA LEU A 18 -1.89 2.92 21.99
C LEU A 18 -1.98 4.46 22.10
N ALA A 19 -2.25 4.97 23.29
CA ALA A 19 -2.36 6.40 23.54
C ALA A 19 -1.04 7.13 23.22
N GLU A 20 0.09 6.57 23.60
CA GLU A 20 1.41 7.14 23.33
C GLU A 20 1.68 7.23 21.84
N GLN A 21 1.43 6.16 21.10
CA GLN A 21 1.64 6.15 19.64
C GLN A 21 0.67 7.09 18.91
N ALA A 22 -0.58 7.12 19.32
CA ALA A 22 -1.56 8.04 18.73
C ALA A 22 -1.11 9.50 18.89
N ALA A 23 -0.61 9.87 20.08
CA ALA A 23 -0.07 11.19 20.33
C ALA A 23 1.14 11.52 19.46
N ARG A 24 2.08 10.57 19.30
CA ARG A 24 3.25 10.74 18.43
C ARG A 24 2.88 10.94 16.97
N GLN A 25 1.83 10.26 16.49
CA GLN A 25 1.39 10.33 15.11
C GLN A 25 0.40 11.46 14.84
N GLY A 26 -0.05 12.16 15.89
CA GLY A 26 -1.02 13.23 15.75
C GLY A 26 -2.41 12.74 15.33
N VAL A 27 -2.79 11.53 15.71
CA VAL A 27 -4.09 10.92 15.39
C VAL A 27 -4.82 10.55 16.69
N SER A 28 -6.14 10.31 16.59
CA SER A 28 -6.90 9.82 17.75
C SER A 28 -6.55 8.36 18.05
N ALA A 29 -6.69 7.95 19.30
CA ALA A 29 -6.49 6.56 19.71
C ALA A 29 -7.45 5.63 18.97
N THR A 30 -8.69 6.03 18.75
CA THR A 30 -9.69 5.25 18.00
C THR A 30 -9.28 5.06 16.54
N ALA A 31 -8.81 6.12 15.87
CA ALA A 31 -8.36 6.03 14.49
C ALA A 31 -7.14 5.10 14.35
N LEU A 32 -6.18 5.21 15.28
CA LEU A 32 -5.02 4.34 15.30
C LEU A 32 -5.41 2.88 15.56
N LEU A 33 -6.31 2.64 16.53
CA LEU A 33 -6.78 1.30 16.84
C LEU A 33 -7.44 0.63 15.63
N GLU A 34 -8.34 1.34 14.97
CA GLU A 34 -9.03 0.83 13.77
C GLU A 34 -8.04 0.48 12.66
N ARG A 35 -7.07 1.36 12.40
CA ARG A 35 -6.01 1.10 11.42
C ARG A 35 -5.19 -0.13 11.78
N LEU A 36 -4.77 -0.26 13.03
CA LEU A 36 -3.97 -1.41 13.49
C LEU A 36 -4.74 -2.73 13.36
N ILE A 37 -6.04 -2.71 13.61
CA ILE A 37 -6.89 -3.88 13.42
C ILE A 37 -6.94 -4.27 11.94
N LEU A 38 -7.24 -3.34 11.06
CA LEU A 38 -7.38 -3.61 9.62
C LEU A 38 -6.04 -4.06 9.01
N GLU A 39 -4.95 -3.34 9.27
CA GLU A 39 -3.62 -3.71 8.78
C GLU A 39 -3.15 -5.03 9.38
N GLY A 40 -3.43 -5.26 10.66
CA GLY A 40 -3.06 -6.50 11.34
C GLY A 40 -3.78 -7.73 10.78
N VAL A 41 -5.06 -7.60 10.51
CA VAL A 41 -5.86 -8.67 9.88
C VAL A 41 -5.37 -8.94 8.46
N ASP A 42 -5.14 -7.88 7.67
CA ASP A 42 -4.61 -8.02 6.31
C ASP A 42 -3.23 -8.70 6.32
N ALA A 43 -2.36 -8.37 7.26
CA ALA A 43 -1.06 -9.00 7.41
C ALA A 43 -1.16 -10.48 7.79
N LEU A 44 -2.16 -10.86 8.59
CA LEU A 44 -2.43 -12.25 8.91
C LEU A 44 -2.97 -13.04 7.71
N GLU A 45 -3.82 -12.43 6.91
CA GLU A 45 -4.38 -13.04 5.69
C GLU A 45 -3.35 -13.13 4.56
N HIS A 46 -2.41 -12.19 4.52
CA HIS A 46 -1.36 -12.10 3.50
C HIS A 46 0.03 -12.03 4.13
N PRO A 47 0.54 -13.15 4.70
CA PRO A 47 1.87 -13.16 5.31
C PRO A 47 2.97 -12.73 4.33
N GLY A 48 3.77 -11.75 4.72
CA GLY A 48 4.78 -11.15 3.86
C GLY A 48 4.40 -9.78 3.31
N VAL A 49 3.15 -9.39 3.44
CA VAL A 49 2.70 -8.01 3.19
C VAL A 49 2.88 -7.20 4.47
N VAL A 50 3.43 -6.01 4.34
CA VAL A 50 3.60 -5.02 5.41
C VAL A 50 2.95 -3.71 4.99
N PHE A 51 2.76 -2.81 5.95
CA PHE A 51 2.18 -1.50 5.68
C PHE A 51 3.19 -0.41 5.98
N ARG A 52 3.31 0.56 5.07
CA ARG A 52 4.25 1.69 5.15
C ARG A 52 3.52 3.00 4.93
N GLY A 53 4.15 4.07 5.36
CA GLY A 53 3.71 5.42 5.08
C GLY A 53 3.13 6.13 6.29
N LEU A 54 2.84 7.41 6.07
CA LEU A 54 2.25 8.29 7.07
C LEU A 54 0.80 7.89 7.38
N PRO A 55 0.23 8.33 8.52
CA PRO A 55 -1.14 7.97 8.90
C PRO A 55 -2.21 8.21 7.83
N HIS A 56 -2.01 9.23 6.99
CA HIS A 56 -2.94 9.60 5.91
C HIS A 56 -2.57 9.01 4.54
N ASP A 57 -1.48 8.26 4.47
CA ASP A 57 -0.96 7.69 3.21
C ASP A 57 -0.35 6.30 3.44
N ARG A 58 -1.15 5.41 4.03
CA ARG A 58 -0.73 4.03 4.30
C ARG A 58 -0.80 3.18 3.04
N ARG A 59 0.25 2.41 2.79
CA ARG A 59 0.37 1.57 1.60
C ARG A 59 0.78 0.16 1.96
N ALA A 60 0.15 -0.83 1.32
CA ALA A 60 0.61 -2.22 1.37
C ALA A 60 1.88 -2.39 0.55
N ALA A 61 2.84 -3.11 1.09
CA ALA A 61 4.14 -3.35 0.47
C ALA A 61 4.63 -4.77 0.74
N LEU A 62 5.55 -5.24 -0.08
CA LEU A 62 6.32 -6.45 0.22
C LEU A 62 7.34 -6.14 1.31
N ALA A 63 7.57 -7.06 2.22
CA ALA A 63 8.41 -6.83 3.41
C ALA A 63 9.83 -6.30 3.07
N ALA A 64 10.43 -6.81 2.02
CA ALA A 64 11.76 -6.40 1.56
C ALA A 64 11.74 -5.85 0.13
N GLY A 65 10.62 -5.42 -0.34
CA GLY A 65 10.43 -5.02 -1.74
C GLY A 65 9.61 -3.76 -1.92
N PRO A 66 9.13 -3.54 -3.15
CA PRO A 66 8.30 -2.39 -3.49
C PRO A 66 6.90 -2.47 -2.88
N ASP A 67 6.16 -1.39 -3.04
CA ASP A 67 4.74 -1.37 -2.74
C ASP A 67 3.98 -2.34 -3.68
N VAL A 68 2.90 -2.92 -3.18
CA VAL A 68 2.09 -3.86 -3.98
C VAL A 68 1.60 -3.23 -5.28
N TRP A 69 1.12 -1.99 -5.23
CA TRP A 69 0.62 -1.30 -6.42
C TRP A 69 1.70 -1.14 -7.52
N GLU A 70 2.97 -0.97 -7.14
CA GLU A 70 4.09 -0.87 -8.10
C GLU A 70 4.29 -2.19 -8.84
N VAL A 71 4.20 -3.32 -8.12
CA VAL A 71 4.28 -4.66 -8.73
C VAL A 71 3.14 -4.85 -9.73
N ILE A 72 1.92 -4.51 -9.35
CA ILE A 72 0.75 -4.66 -10.23
C ILE A 72 0.85 -3.74 -11.44
N ALA A 73 1.25 -2.49 -11.26
CA ALA A 73 1.44 -1.55 -12.37
C ALA A 73 2.45 -2.09 -13.38
N ARG A 74 3.55 -2.65 -12.91
CA ARG A 74 4.57 -3.24 -13.78
C ARG A 74 4.06 -4.49 -14.50
N LEU A 75 3.36 -5.38 -13.80
CA LEU A 75 2.78 -6.57 -14.42
C LEU A 75 1.78 -6.23 -15.54
N ARG A 76 1.03 -5.15 -15.40
CA ARG A 76 0.09 -4.68 -16.44
C ARG A 76 0.79 -4.21 -17.73
N GLU A 77 2.02 -3.74 -17.63
CA GLU A 77 2.82 -3.31 -18.79
C GLU A 77 3.43 -4.48 -19.55
N LEU A 78 3.50 -5.67 -18.94
CA LEU A 78 4.06 -6.86 -19.54
C LEU A 78 3.01 -7.60 -20.37
N GLU A 79 3.50 -8.36 -21.36
CA GLU A 79 2.66 -9.19 -22.23
C GLU A 79 2.66 -10.65 -21.76
N GLY A 80 1.64 -11.39 -22.19
CA GLY A 80 1.50 -12.80 -21.90
C GLY A 80 0.49 -13.09 -20.80
N ASP A 81 0.41 -14.36 -20.43
CA ASP A 81 -0.43 -14.80 -19.32
C ASP A 81 0.22 -14.47 -17.95
N GLU A 82 -0.46 -14.82 -16.88
CA GLU A 82 0.02 -14.53 -15.53
C GLU A 82 1.41 -15.12 -15.27
N GLU A 83 1.62 -16.37 -15.59
CA GLU A 83 2.90 -17.04 -15.33
C GLU A 83 4.05 -16.46 -16.16
N GLN A 84 3.78 -16.08 -17.41
CA GLN A 84 4.75 -15.42 -18.27
C GLN A 84 5.14 -14.06 -17.74
N ARG A 85 4.17 -13.26 -17.28
CA ARG A 85 4.42 -11.95 -16.69
C ARG A 85 5.20 -12.04 -15.39
N ILE A 86 4.87 -13.01 -14.53
CA ILE A 86 5.61 -13.27 -13.30
C ILE A 86 7.07 -13.63 -13.61
N ALA A 87 7.29 -14.52 -14.55
CA ALA A 87 8.64 -14.93 -14.94
C ALA A 87 9.46 -13.75 -15.50
N THR A 88 8.85 -12.91 -16.33
CA THR A 88 9.50 -11.72 -16.90
C THR A 88 9.88 -10.74 -15.79
N LEU A 89 8.95 -10.43 -14.87
CA LEU A 89 9.23 -9.50 -13.79
C LEU A 89 10.30 -10.03 -12.83
N ALA A 90 10.27 -11.32 -12.52
CA ALA A 90 11.30 -11.95 -11.69
C ALA A 90 12.68 -11.89 -12.34
N ALA A 91 12.76 -12.05 -13.68
CA ALA A 91 14.01 -11.98 -14.42
C ALA A 91 14.60 -10.56 -14.48
N GLU A 92 13.77 -9.52 -14.50
CA GLU A 92 14.21 -8.13 -14.60
C GLU A 92 14.34 -7.40 -13.25
N SER A 93 14.01 -8.06 -12.15
CA SER A 93 14.03 -7.48 -10.80
C SER A 93 14.67 -8.44 -9.81
N ASP A 94 14.83 -7.99 -8.58
CA ASP A 94 15.29 -8.84 -7.46
C ASP A 94 14.15 -9.60 -6.78
N LEU A 95 12.92 -9.50 -7.32
CA LEU A 95 11.77 -10.16 -6.73
C LEU A 95 11.72 -11.63 -7.08
N HIS A 96 11.51 -12.46 -6.07
CA HIS A 96 11.25 -13.87 -6.28
C HIS A 96 9.80 -14.05 -6.80
N PRO A 97 9.52 -15.04 -7.69
CA PRO A 97 8.15 -15.31 -8.16
C PRO A 97 7.12 -15.45 -7.03
N ARG A 98 7.51 -16.00 -5.90
CA ARG A 98 6.66 -16.13 -4.72
C ARG A 98 6.23 -14.78 -4.17
N GLU A 99 7.11 -13.79 -4.16
CA GLU A 99 6.80 -12.43 -3.72
C GLU A 99 5.84 -11.73 -4.68
N ILE A 100 6.01 -11.95 -5.98
CA ILE A 100 5.12 -11.41 -7.01
C ILE A 100 3.72 -12.00 -6.87
N ARG A 101 3.62 -13.31 -6.63
CA ARG A 101 2.33 -13.98 -6.38
C ARG A 101 1.65 -13.47 -5.12
N LEU A 102 2.42 -13.21 -4.07
CA LEU A 102 1.90 -12.61 -2.84
C LEU A 102 1.29 -11.23 -3.11
N ALA A 103 1.95 -10.40 -3.91
CA ALA A 103 1.42 -9.10 -4.32
C ALA A 103 0.13 -9.24 -5.14
N LEU A 104 0.07 -10.21 -6.05
CA LEU A 104 -1.14 -10.49 -6.83
C LEU A 104 -2.31 -10.95 -5.95
N ASP A 105 -2.05 -11.83 -4.99
CA ASP A 105 -3.09 -12.31 -4.07
C ASP A 105 -3.65 -11.17 -3.23
N TYR A 106 -2.79 -10.32 -2.70
CA TYR A 106 -3.22 -9.13 -1.96
C TYR A 106 -4.05 -8.19 -2.84
N ALA A 107 -3.56 -7.89 -4.03
CA ALA A 107 -4.25 -7.00 -4.96
C ALA A 107 -5.61 -7.54 -5.40
N ALA A 108 -5.73 -8.85 -5.58
CA ALA A 108 -7.00 -9.50 -5.92
C ALA A 108 -8.03 -9.35 -4.80
N ALA A 109 -7.58 -9.37 -3.54
CA ALA A 109 -8.44 -9.17 -2.37
C ALA A 109 -8.76 -7.67 -2.10
N HIS A 110 -7.93 -6.76 -2.58
CA HIS A 110 -8.04 -5.31 -2.37
C HIS A 110 -7.92 -4.51 -3.68
N PRO A 111 -8.74 -4.83 -4.71
CA PRO A 111 -8.56 -4.26 -6.05
C PRO A 111 -8.76 -2.75 -6.11
N ASP A 112 -9.68 -2.21 -5.33
CA ASP A 112 -9.99 -0.77 -5.33
C ASP A 112 -8.84 0.06 -4.75
N ASP A 113 -8.23 -0.40 -3.67
CA ASP A 113 -7.07 0.26 -3.05
C ASP A 113 -5.89 0.34 -4.02
N ILE A 114 -5.62 -0.76 -4.70
CA ILE A 114 -4.54 -0.85 -5.67
C ILE A 114 -4.82 0.04 -6.88
N GLN A 115 -6.03 -0.02 -7.42
CA GLN A 115 -6.42 0.79 -8.57
C GLN A 115 -6.35 2.29 -8.26
N THR A 116 -6.84 2.70 -7.10
CA THR A 116 -6.78 4.10 -6.66
C THR A 116 -5.32 4.58 -6.57
N ARG A 117 -4.43 3.75 -6.03
CA ARG A 117 -3.01 4.10 -5.91
C ARG A 117 -2.33 4.25 -7.27
N ILE A 118 -2.63 3.36 -8.21
CA ILE A 118 -2.11 3.43 -9.58
C ILE A 118 -2.58 4.71 -10.26
N GLU A 119 -3.87 5.04 -10.16
CA GLU A 119 -4.45 6.24 -10.76
C GLU A 119 -3.86 7.53 -10.15
N CYS A 120 -3.68 7.57 -8.83
CA CYS A 120 -3.03 8.70 -8.16
C CYS A 120 -1.59 8.90 -8.67
N ASN A 121 -0.84 7.82 -8.83
CA ASN A 121 0.51 7.89 -9.35
C ASN A 121 0.56 8.39 -10.80
N GLU A 122 -0.34 7.92 -11.65
CA GLU A 122 -0.46 8.36 -13.03
C GLU A 122 -0.80 9.85 -13.11
N ALA A 123 -1.73 10.31 -12.27
CA ALA A 123 -2.12 11.72 -12.19
C ALA A 123 -0.96 12.61 -11.72
N GLU A 124 -0.21 12.19 -10.72
CA GLU A 124 0.98 12.91 -10.24
C GLU A 124 2.07 12.97 -11.31
N ALA A 125 2.31 11.88 -12.03
CA ALA A 125 3.27 11.83 -13.12
C ALA A 125 2.86 12.76 -14.26
N ALA A 126 1.58 12.79 -14.63
CA ALA A 126 1.06 13.70 -15.65
C ALA A 126 1.19 15.17 -15.24
N ALA A 127 0.85 15.50 -13.99
CA ALA A 127 1.00 16.85 -13.44
C ALA A 127 2.47 17.30 -13.43
N SER A 128 3.38 16.41 -13.08
CA SER A 128 4.82 16.68 -13.08
C SER A 128 5.35 16.96 -14.49
N ARG A 129 4.93 16.17 -15.48
CA ARG A 129 5.32 16.41 -16.88
C ARG A 129 4.78 17.77 -17.39
N GLN A 130 3.53 18.09 -17.09
CA GLN A 130 2.92 19.37 -17.47
C GLN A 130 3.66 20.55 -16.85
N ALA A 131 3.99 20.47 -15.56
CA ALA A 131 4.75 21.50 -14.87
C ALA A 131 6.16 21.66 -15.48
N ALA A 132 6.82 20.55 -15.85
CA ALA A 132 8.11 20.60 -16.53
C ALA A 132 8.02 21.29 -17.90
N GLN A 133 6.99 20.99 -18.68
CA GLN A 133 6.74 21.64 -19.98
C GLN A 133 6.49 23.14 -19.82
N GLN A 134 5.71 23.54 -18.81
CA GLN A 134 5.45 24.93 -18.52
C GLN A 134 6.72 25.68 -18.15
N ARG A 135 7.58 25.09 -17.32
CA ARG A 135 8.88 25.68 -16.97
C ARG A 135 9.79 25.80 -18.19
N ALA A 136 9.85 24.77 -19.04
CA ALA A 136 10.64 24.80 -20.25
C ALA A 136 10.19 25.90 -21.21
N ALA A 137 8.87 26.15 -21.30
CA ALA A 137 8.33 27.22 -22.14
C ALA A 137 8.76 28.62 -21.70
N LEU A 138 9.01 28.83 -20.39
CA LEU A 138 9.49 30.11 -19.88
C LEU A 138 10.93 30.42 -20.29
N LEU A 139 11.69 29.39 -20.66
CA LEU A 139 13.11 29.53 -21.00
C LEU A 139 13.39 29.60 -22.52
N ARG A 140 12.34 29.68 -23.31
CA ARG A 140 12.45 29.83 -24.79
C ARG A 140 12.63 31.28 -25.21
#